data_2a39c2c26bb93b4d7f6dc064893c48d4
#
_entry.id   2a39c2c26bb93b4d7f6dc064893c48d4
#
_cell.length_a   1.000
_cell.length_b   1.000
_cell.length_c   1.000
_cell.angle_alpha   90.00
_cell.angle_beta   90.00
_cell.angle_gamma   90.00
#
_symmetry.space_group_name_H-M   'P 1'
#
loop_
_entity.id
_entity.type
_entity.pdbx_description
1 polymer ?
#
loop_
_entity_poly.entity_id
_entity_poly.type
_entity_poly.pdbx_seq_one_letter_code
_entity_poly.pdbx_strand_id
1 'polypeptide(L)'
;MSYRTLLTFLLSLPFLLTGNAMAQETAAADSTSDGIMRILAIGNSFSQDAVEQYLWELGNEAGIKMIIGNAYRGGQGLKSHWTEITEQNTTFEYRKVVNGVRSNTPHAAIWDIITDEPWQYISFQQVSQESGLTTTFEPYLTELIQYTQGLQTNPNAIYGYHQTWAYSHDSTHGGFANYGNAQEVMYDSICNAVQWAMAMHPELSFMVPSGTAIQNARTTYLGDNMNRDGYHLDLKMGRYTAACAWFETLTGISPVGFSYCPEGVDYTTAHTCQVAAHEAVQHPYECTTLDREGMTAVNDIVPTGLVKLNFSATHSEDVTWNDILPGMRTYTEIYDNRMNPTGILVTTITDFIGTNRGGASYTTTKMLMPSDVSSTCCWSYATGSFGNTGPRQNATLRFSHLNPELEYDFTFFASRDKSQDFRQTSFILQGDDTYAGDVEAANNAHDAELIKNVKPTPDGQITLTVMPGSRNNNTNRFYYLNALTIKAHK
;
A
#
# COMPACT_ATOMS: atom_id res chain seq x y z
N MET A 1 -40.73 -5.08 69.33
CA MET A 1 -39.98 -5.86 68.33
C MET A 1 -40.36 -5.33 66.97
N SER A 2 -39.61 -4.43 66.40
CA SER A 2 -39.96 -3.72 65.18
C SER A 2 -38.77 -3.75 64.24
N TYR A 3 -38.94 -4.39 63.10
CA TYR A 3 -37.99 -4.37 62.00
C TYR A 3 -38.18 -3.11 61.19
N ARG A 4 -37.16 -2.29 61.06
CA ARG A 4 -37.11 -1.17 60.10
C ARG A 4 -36.36 -1.60 58.87
N THR A 5 -37.07 -1.64 57.72
CA THR A 5 -36.56 -1.93 56.42
C THR A 5 -35.91 -0.63 55.87
N LEU A 6 -34.64 -0.68 55.50
CA LEU A 6 -33.93 0.37 54.81
C LEU A 6 -34.02 0.10 53.29
N LEU A 7 -34.71 1.01 52.57
CA LEU A 7 -34.80 1.03 51.15
C LEU A 7 -33.57 1.76 50.58
N THR A 8 -32.70 1.04 49.89
CA THR A 8 -31.59 1.65 49.16
C THR A 8 -32.00 1.89 47.70
N PHE A 9 -32.10 3.16 47.34
CA PHE A 9 -32.29 3.59 45.93
C PHE A 9 -30.99 3.42 45.16
N LEU A 10 -30.98 2.51 44.19
CA LEU A 10 -29.93 2.44 43.14
C LEU A 10 -30.32 3.40 42.03
N LEU A 11 -29.59 4.49 41.91
CA LEU A 11 -29.59 5.34 40.71
C LEU A 11 -28.77 4.67 39.64
N SER A 12 -29.41 4.16 38.60
CA SER A 12 -28.78 3.73 37.38
C SER A 12 -28.44 4.93 36.50
N LEU A 13 -27.18 5.32 36.44
CA LEU A 13 -26.63 6.21 35.43
C LEU A 13 -26.45 5.45 34.12
N PRO A 14 -26.92 5.94 32.98
CA PRO A 14 -26.54 5.35 31.69
C PRO A 14 -25.10 5.75 31.33
N PHE A 15 -24.24 4.79 31.23
CA PHE A 15 -22.91 4.95 30.61
C PHE A 15 -23.11 5.19 29.12
N LEU A 16 -23.02 6.44 28.69
CA LEU A 16 -22.78 6.81 27.30
C LEU A 16 -21.32 6.46 26.98
N LEU A 17 -21.12 5.33 26.32
CA LEU A 17 -19.88 5.03 25.62
C LEU A 17 -19.77 5.95 24.40
N THR A 18 -19.24 7.13 24.61
CA THR A 18 -18.66 7.91 23.51
C THR A 18 -17.34 7.25 23.15
N GLY A 19 -17.34 6.47 22.09
CA GLY A 19 -16.12 6.05 21.43
C GLY A 19 -15.40 7.27 20.89
N ASN A 20 -14.52 7.87 21.69
CA ASN A 20 -13.49 8.74 21.19
C ASN A 20 -12.50 7.82 20.44
N ALA A 21 -12.60 7.80 19.12
CA ALA A 21 -11.46 7.55 18.28
C ALA A 21 -10.43 8.63 18.65
N MET A 22 -9.46 8.28 19.46
CA MET A 22 -8.26 9.08 19.64
C MET A 22 -7.56 9.07 18.28
N ALA A 23 -7.88 10.03 17.41
CA ALA A 23 -6.93 10.49 16.44
C ALA A 23 -5.69 10.86 17.28
N GLN A 24 -4.66 10.06 17.14
CA GLN A 24 -3.36 10.36 17.71
C GLN A 24 -2.89 11.61 16.97
N GLU A 25 -3.11 12.78 17.57
CA GLU A 25 -2.42 14.01 17.20
C GLU A 25 -0.93 13.76 17.42
N THR A 26 -0.25 13.23 16.43
CA THR A 26 1.18 13.38 16.27
C THR A 26 1.44 14.77 15.68
N ALA A 27 1.01 15.80 16.36
CA ALA A 27 1.62 17.10 16.21
C ALA A 27 3.00 16.98 16.86
N ALA A 28 4.03 16.63 16.08
CA ALA A 28 5.38 16.99 16.43
C ALA A 28 5.34 18.50 16.69
N ALA A 29 5.46 18.90 17.94
CA ALA A 29 5.47 20.30 18.30
C ALA A 29 6.60 20.96 17.50
N ASP A 30 6.24 21.83 16.57
CA ASP A 30 7.16 22.60 15.74
C ASP A 30 8.09 23.39 16.67
N SER A 31 9.30 22.88 16.88
CA SER A 31 10.32 23.57 17.68
C SER A 31 10.99 24.69 16.90
N THR A 32 10.72 24.78 15.59
CA THR A 32 11.20 25.84 14.70
C THR A 32 10.01 26.59 14.15
N SER A 33 9.92 27.88 14.43
CA SER A 33 8.78 28.74 14.03
C SER A 33 8.62 28.92 12.50
N ASP A 34 9.43 28.26 11.68
CA ASP A 34 9.45 28.40 10.21
C ASP A 34 8.72 27.30 9.45
N GLY A 35 8.19 26.27 10.14
CA GLY A 35 7.43 25.19 9.53
C GLY A 35 8.27 24.29 8.59
N ILE A 36 9.58 24.19 8.81
CA ILE A 36 10.50 23.32 8.03
C ILE A 36 10.85 22.08 8.86
N MET A 37 10.58 20.89 8.32
CA MET A 37 11.01 19.61 8.88
C MET A 37 12.51 19.41 8.60
N ARG A 38 13.29 19.18 9.64
CA ARG A 38 14.74 18.99 9.57
C ARG A 38 15.14 17.59 9.98
N ILE A 39 15.78 16.87 9.07
CA ILE A 39 16.13 15.47 9.19
C ILE A 39 17.63 15.31 9.03
N LEU A 40 18.30 14.63 9.98
CA LEU A 40 19.71 14.26 9.89
C LEU A 40 19.86 12.73 9.92
N ALA A 41 20.44 12.16 8.89
CA ALA A 41 20.92 10.79 8.89
C ALA A 41 22.43 10.76 9.21
N ILE A 42 22.85 9.92 10.16
CA ILE A 42 24.25 9.61 10.43
C ILE A 42 24.51 8.19 9.90
N GLY A 43 25.25 8.10 8.78
CA GLY A 43 25.35 6.83 8.09
C GLY A 43 26.41 6.74 7.00
N ASN A 44 26.09 6.00 5.97
CA ASN A 44 27.00 5.63 4.89
C ASN A 44 26.28 5.63 3.53
N SER A 45 26.72 4.78 2.57
CA SER A 45 26.06 4.66 1.27
C SER A 45 24.59 4.19 1.36
N PHE A 46 24.20 3.54 2.45
CA PHE A 46 22.81 3.11 2.67
C PHE A 46 21.92 4.30 3.10
N SER A 47 22.39 5.22 3.94
CA SER A 47 21.67 6.48 4.18
C SER A 47 21.61 7.34 2.92
N GLN A 48 22.70 7.38 2.12
CA GLN A 48 22.67 8.04 0.82
C GLN A 48 21.53 7.54 -0.07
N ASP A 49 21.42 6.22 -0.21
CA ASP A 49 20.40 5.62 -1.06
C ASP A 49 18.98 5.85 -0.54
N ALA A 50 18.80 6.02 0.78
CA ALA A 50 17.49 6.15 1.39
C ALA A 50 16.99 7.60 1.50
N VAL A 51 17.85 8.60 1.76
CA VAL A 51 17.35 9.95 2.10
C VAL A 51 17.73 11.05 1.13
N GLU A 52 18.81 10.87 0.33
CA GLU A 52 19.31 11.96 -0.52
C GLU A 52 18.52 12.15 -1.82
N GLN A 53 17.69 11.17 -2.21
CA GLN A 53 16.82 11.25 -3.38
C GLN A 53 15.40 10.87 -2.97
N TYR A 54 14.44 11.51 -3.62
CA TYR A 54 13.01 11.24 -3.53
C TYR A 54 12.32 11.60 -2.21
N LEU A 55 13.02 11.63 -1.05
CA LEU A 55 12.41 12.04 0.22
C LEU A 55 11.95 13.49 0.21
N TRP A 56 12.77 14.38 -0.37
CA TRP A 56 12.38 15.78 -0.53
C TRP A 56 11.22 15.94 -1.50
N GLU A 57 11.25 15.21 -2.60
CA GLU A 57 10.22 15.22 -3.64
C GLU A 57 8.85 14.77 -3.09
N LEU A 58 8.84 13.70 -2.27
CA LEU A 58 7.64 13.24 -1.55
C LEU A 58 7.13 14.30 -0.57
N GLY A 59 8.03 14.91 0.22
CA GLY A 59 7.68 16.02 1.10
C GLY A 59 7.07 17.19 0.34
N ASN A 60 7.66 17.57 -0.80
CA ASN A 60 7.18 18.65 -1.64
C ASN A 60 5.78 18.38 -2.22
N GLU A 61 5.49 17.13 -2.65
CA GLU A 61 4.15 16.73 -3.08
C GLU A 61 3.13 16.86 -1.96
N ALA A 62 3.51 16.47 -0.73
CA ALA A 62 2.65 16.60 0.45
C ALA A 62 2.54 18.05 0.99
N GLY A 63 3.23 19.02 0.40
CA GLY A 63 3.27 20.39 0.88
C GLY A 63 4.12 20.59 2.13
N ILE A 64 4.99 19.63 2.46
CA ILE A 64 5.90 19.66 3.62
C ILE A 64 7.27 20.16 3.17
N LYS A 65 7.72 21.27 3.73
CA LYS A 65 9.07 21.77 3.48
C LYS A 65 10.08 20.95 4.28
N MET A 66 11.14 20.48 3.63
CA MET A 66 12.17 19.67 4.27
C MET A 66 13.58 20.20 4.02
N ILE A 67 14.42 20.09 5.06
CA ILE A 67 15.88 20.14 4.98
C ILE A 67 16.39 18.77 5.41
N ILE A 68 17.16 18.11 4.55
CA ILE A 68 17.68 16.77 4.78
C ILE A 68 19.20 16.84 4.81
N GLY A 69 19.79 16.46 5.93
CA GLY A 69 21.22 16.30 6.12
C GLY A 69 21.62 14.83 6.15
N ASN A 70 22.77 14.51 5.60
CA ASN A 70 23.39 13.20 5.71
C ASN A 70 24.87 13.38 6.11
N ALA A 71 25.20 12.99 7.33
CA ALA A 71 26.58 12.83 7.78
C ALA A 71 27.11 11.54 7.18
N TYR A 72 27.54 11.64 5.93
CA TYR A 72 27.92 10.50 5.11
C TYR A 72 29.37 10.11 5.30
N ARG A 73 29.59 8.80 5.45
CA ARG A 73 30.90 8.20 5.36
C ARG A 73 30.82 6.79 4.74
N GLY A 74 31.30 6.65 3.51
CA GLY A 74 31.17 5.41 2.75
C GLY A 74 31.77 4.19 3.44
N GLY A 75 30.98 3.10 3.55
CA GLY A 75 31.40 1.82 4.12
C GLY A 75 31.68 1.83 5.63
N GLN A 76 31.29 2.88 6.36
CA GLN A 76 31.52 2.99 7.78
C GLN A 76 30.30 2.61 8.61
N GLY A 77 30.54 1.96 9.75
CA GLY A 77 29.51 1.59 10.73
C GLY A 77 29.65 2.36 12.03
N LEU A 78 28.86 1.99 13.03
CA LEU A 78 28.78 2.66 14.33
C LEU A 78 30.16 2.82 14.99
N LYS A 79 30.94 1.74 15.04
CA LYS A 79 32.32 1.78 15.59
C LYS A 79 33.20 2.80 14.89
N SER A 80 33.16 2.83 13.57
CA SER A 80 34.01 3.73 12.78
C SER A 80 33.59 5.19 12.97
N HIS A 81 32.27 5.48 12.99
CA HIS A 81 31.77 6.82 13.31
C HIS A 81 32.25 7.28 14.68
N TRP A 82 32.19 6.39 15.69
CA TRP A 82 32.70 6.70 17.03
C TRP A 82 34.22 6.95 17.06
N THR A 83 34.99 6.16 16.29
CA THR A 83 36.44 6.37 16.14
C THR A 83 36.76 7.74 15.57
N GLU A 84 36.04 8.18 14.53
CA GLU A 84 36.24 9.50 13.93
C GLU A 84 35.99 10.64 14.92
N ILE A 85 34.99 10.46 15.80
CA ILE A 85 34.69 11.42 16.87
C ILE A 85 35.85 11.49 17.88
N THR A 86 36.26 10.33 18.39
CA THR A 86 37.30 10.27 19.43
C THR A 86 38.68 10.70 18.97
N GLU A 87 38.97 10.48 17.68
CA GLU A 87 40.22 10.94 17.04
C GLU A 87 40.12 12.36 16.48
N GLN A 88 38.96 13.02 16.60
CA GLN A 88 38.68 14.37 16.08
C GLN A 88 38.94 14.52 14.57
N ASN A 89 38.62 13.51 13.80
CA ASN A 89 38.83 13.49 12.36
C ASN A 89 37.74 14.29 11.62
N THR A 90 38.14 14.91 10.50
CA THR A 90 37.25 15.63 9.57
C THR A 90 37.12 14.85 8.27
N THR A 91 36.51 13.69 8.34
CA THR A 91 36.46 12.70 7.22
C THR A 91 35.09 12.46 6.65
N PHE A 92 34.07 13.12 7.22
CA PHE A 92 32.72 13.03 6.69
C PHE A 92 32.53 13.84 5.42
N GLU A 93 31.63 13.43 4.58
CA GLU A 93 30.99 14.28 3.59
C GLU A 93 29.66 14.76 4.16
N TYR A 94 29.52 16.08 4.33
CA TYR A 94 28.20 16.63 4.69
C TYR A 94 27.38 16.86 3.43
N ARG A 95 26.41 15.99 3.22
CA ARG A 95 25.50 16.06 2.10
C ARG A 95 24.16 16.62 2.55
N LYS A 96 23.72 17.69 1.92
CA LYS A 96 22.52 18.43 2.35
C LYS A 96 21.59 18.68 1.18
N VAL A 97 20.29 18.50 1.40
CA VAL A 97 19.21 18.82 0.45
C VAL A 97 18.39 19.98 1.01
N VAL A 98 18.38 21.09 0.32
CA VAL A 98 17.59 22.29 0.66
C VAL A 98 16.84 22.74 -0.58
N ASN A 99 15.51 22.87 -0.49
CA ASN A 99 14.65 23.22 -1.63
C ASN A 99 14.90 22.35 -2.88
N GLY A 100 15.12 21.03 -2.68
CA GLY A 100 15.44 20.09 -3.75
C GLY A 100 16.85 20.18 -4.32
N VAL A 101 17.66 21.11 -3.86
CA VAL A 101 19.04 21.29 -4.32
C VAL A 101 20.00 20.54 -3.40
N ARG A 102 20.77 19.63 -3.98
CA ARG A 102 21.80 18.86 -3.27
C ARG A 102 23.14 19.60 -3.24
N SER A 103 23.77 19.59 -2.07
CA SER A 103 25.13 20.07 -1.87
C SER A 103 25.98 19.01 -1.18
N ASN A 104 27.28 19.08 -1.34
CA ASN A 104 28.25 18.20 -0.67
C ASN A 104 29.42 19.03 -0.17
N THR A 105 29.70 18.98 1.14
CA THR A 105 30.87 19.58 1.78
C THR A 105 31.80 18.44 2.21
N PRO A 106 32.90 18.19 1.50
CA PRO A 106 33.87 17.17 1.87
C PRO A 106 34.67 17.60 3.11
N HIS A 107 35.26 16.61 3.76
CA HIS A 107 36.15 16.84 4.95
C HIS A 107 35.45 17.57 6.09
N ALA A 108 34.14 17.33 6.28
CA ALA A 108 33.38 17.91 7.38
C ALA A 108 33.65 17.14 8.69
N ALA A 109 33.56 17.86 9.79
CA ALA A 109 33.53 17.26 11.10
C ALA A 109 32.10 16.93 11.49
N ILE A 110 31.87 15.80 12.15
CA ILE A 110 30.51 15.40 12.53
C ILE A 110 29.86 16.39 13.51
N TRP A 111 30.65 17.05 14.38
CA TRP A 111 30.11 18.03 15.31
C TRP A 111 29.60 19.30 14.60
N ASP A 112 30.23 19.69 13.48
CA ASP A 112 29.75 20.82 12.67
C ASP A 112 28.45 20.47 11.99
N ILE A 113 28.27 19.20 11.52
CA ILE A 113 27.05 18.70 10.88
C ILE A 113 25.90 18.67 11.91
N ILE A 114 26.17 18.15 13.11
CA ILE A 114 25.14 18.02 14.16
C ILE A 114 24.63 19.40 14.59
N THR A 115 25.49 20.42 14.59
CA THR A 115 25.16 21.78 15.07
C THR A 115 24.67 22.72 13.96
N ASP A 116 24.72 22.33 12.69
CA ASP A 116 24.41 23.20 11.54
C ASP A 116 22.91 23.59 11.47
N GLU A 117 22.01 22.68 11.83
CA GLU A 117 20.56 22.93 11.86
C GLU A 117 19.98 22.51 13.20
N PRO A 118 18.85 23.08 13.62
CA PRO A 118 18.09 22.54 14.74
C PRO A 118 17.30 21.29 14.31
N TRP A 119 18.01 20.18 14.15
CA TRP A 119 17.46 18.92 13.65
C TRP A 119 16.27 18.46 14.49
N GLN A 120 15.15 18.10 13.84
CA GLN A 120 13.98 17.53 14.49
C GLN A 120 14.09 16.01 14.61
N TYR A 121 14.60 15.38 13.55
CA TYR A 121 14.78 13.93 13.49
C TYR A 121 16.24 13.61 13.23
N ILE A 122 16.82 12.75 14.07
CA ILE A 122 18.20 12.29 13.91
C ILE A 122 18.20 10.77 13.93
N SER A 123 18.78 10.14 12.93
CA SER A 123 18.83 8.70 12.81
C SER A 123 20.24 8.15 12.78
N PHE A 124 20.38 6.92 13.29
CA PHE A 124 21.59 6.10 13.25
C PHE A 124 21.35 4.83 12.45
N GLN A 125 22.40 4.23 11.92
CA GLN A 125 22.37 2.94 11.26
C GLN A 125 23.69 2.20 11.41
N GLN A 126 23.69 0.89 11.28
CA GLN A 126 24.90 0.08 11.17
C GLN A 126 25.35 -0.04 9.71
N VAL A 127 26.62 -0.38 9.49
CA VAL A 127 27.11 -0.74 8.16
C VAL A 127 26.49 -2.08 7.72
N SER A 128 26.21 -2.20 6.43
CA SER A 128 25.36 -3.26 5.88
C SER A 128 25.76 -4.69 6.26
N GLN A 129 27.07 -5.01 6.20
CA GLN A 129 27.58 -6.34 6.55
C GLN A 129 27.47 -6.68 8.05
N GLU A 130 27.26 -5.69 8.92
CA GLU A 130 27.14 -5.85 10.37
C GLU A 130 25.73 -5.55 10.88
N SER A 131 24.80 -5.16 9.99
CA SER A 131 23.48 -4.66 10.37
C SER A 131 22.58 -5.67 11.09
N GLY A 132 22.85 -6.98 10.93
CA GLY A 132 22.20 -8.06 11.69
C GLY A 132 23.03 -8.62 12.84
N LEU A 133 24.20 -8.01 13.18
CA LEU A 133 25.11 -8.51 14.20
C LEU A 133 25.07 -7.62 15.44
N THR A 134 24.19 -7.91 16.42
CA THR A 134 23.98 -7.13 17.65
C THR A 134 25.27 -6.89 18.43
N THR A 135 26.23 -7.80 18.37
CA THR A 135 27.53 -7.68 19.05
C THR A 135 28.41 -6.54 18.53
N THR A 136 28.05 -5.95 17.40
CA THR A 136 28.79 -4.83 16.79
C THR A 136 28.18 -3.45 17.10
N PHE A 137 27.04 -3.42 17.78
CA PHE A 137 26.32 -2.18 18.08
C PHE A 137 26.90 -1.46 19.29
N GLU A 138 27.12 -2.20 20.37
CA GLU A 138 27.62 -1.62 21.61
C GLU A 138 29.16 -1.70 21.74
N PRO A 139 29.75 -0.68 22.40
CA PRO A 139 29.13 0.47 23.06
C PRO A 139 28.85 1.65 22.10
N TYR A 140 29.08 1.47 20.81
CA TYR A 140 29.19 2.54 19.84
C TYR A 140 27.86 3.26 19.58
N LEU A 141 26.73 2.55 19.59
CA LEU A 141 25.41 3.16 19.44
C LEU A 141 25.08 4.04 20.66
N THR A 142 25.30 3.54 21.86
CA THR A 142 25.14 4.31 23.10
C THR A 142 25.97 5.62 23.06
N GLU A 143 27.24 5.51 22.71
CA GLU A 143 28.15 6.64 22.68
C GLU A 143 27.75 7.67 21.61
N LEU A 144 27.34 7.23 20.43
CA LEU A 144 26.88 8.12 19.35
C LEU A 144 25.59 8.85 19.72
N ILE A 145 24.63 8.16 20.35
CA ILE A 145 23.38 8.79 20.85
C ILE A 145 23.73 9.88 21.86
N GLN A 146 24.51 9.54 22.89
CA GLN A 146 24.89 10.51 23.96
C GLN A 146 25.68 11.70 23.41
N TYR A 147 26.63 11.45 22.52
CA TYR A 147 27.41 12.50 21.89
C TYR A 147 26.51 13.45 21.09
N THR A 148 25.61 12.91 20.30
CA THR A 148 24.66 13.69 19.49
C THR A 148 23.69 14.49 20.36
N GLN A 149 23.19 13.89 21.45
CA GLN A 149 22.36 14.58 22.44
C GLN A 149 23.08 15.75 23.11
N GLY A 150 24.38 15.61 23.33
CA GLY A 150 25.19 16.66 23.94
C GLY A 150 25.48 17.85 23.02
N LEU A 151 25.39 17.70 21.71
CA LEU A 151 25.74 18.71 20.71
C LEU A 151 24.58 19.34 19.98
N GLN A 152 23.51 18.59 19.73
CA GLN A 152 22.39 19.06 18.92
C GLN A 152 21.77 20.34 19.52
N THR A 153 21.25 21.21 18.64
CA THR A 153 20.79 22.58 19.01
C THR A 153 19.25 22.62 19.25
N ASN A 154 18.52 21.59 18.92
CA ASN A 154 17.09 21.45 19.17
C ASN A 154 16.85 20.59 20.40
N PRO A 155 16.43 21.11 21.57
CA PRO A 155 16.22 20.32 22.78
C PRO A 155 15.09 19.29 22.67
N ASN A 156 14.25 19.40 21.63
CA ASN A 156 13.16 18.48 21.34
C ASN A 156 13.48 17.53 20.19
N ALA A 157 14.75 17.32 19.85
CA ALA A 157 15.15 16.40 18.80
C ALA A 157 14.71 14.97 19.12
N ILE A 158 14.16 14.29 18.12
CA ILE A 158 13.66 12.93 18.17
C ILE A 158 14.70 12.02 17.51
N TYR A 159 15.11 10.97 18.22
CA TYR A 159 16.13 10.04 17.76
C TYR A 159 15.52 8.75 17.25
N GLY A 160 16.11 8.16 16.23
CA GLY A 160 15.62 6.93 15.64
C GLY A 160 16.71 6.08 15.00
N TYR A 161 16.28 4.94 14.52
CA TYR A 161 17.16 3.97 13.87
C TYR A 161 16.67 3.68 12.44
N HIS A 162 17.60 3.66 11.49
CA HIS A 162 17.33 3.27 10.12
C HIS A 162 17.64 1.78 9.94
N GLN A 163 16.59 0.97 9.78
CA GLN A 163 16.72 -0.43 9.40
C GLN A 163 17.16 -0.52 7.94
N THR A 164 18.38 -0.98 7.71
CA THR A 164 18.91 -1.20 6.36
C THR A 164 18.37 -2.52 5.79
N TRP A 165 18.64 -2.78 4.52
CA TRP A 165 18.10 -3.92 3.77
C TRP A 165 19.10 -5.06 3.62
N ALA A 166 18.58 -6.28 3.42
CA ALA A 166 19.37 -7.45 3.06
C ALA A 166 19.91 -7.32 1.62
N TYR A 167 21.03 -7.95 1.36
CA TYR A 167 21.62 -8.04 0.04
C TYR A 167 20.74 -8.84 -0.94
N SER A 168 20.94 -8.67 -2.24
CA SER A 168 20.30 -9.56 -3.22
C SER A 168 20.81 -10.99 -3.09
N HIS A 169 20.00 -11.96 -3.52
CA HIS A 169 20.31 -13.39 -3.36
C HIS A 169 21.63 -13.82 -4.06
N ASP A 170 22.02 -13.11 -5.12
CA ASP A 170 23.22 -13.33 -5.91
C ASP A 170 24.40 -12.42 -5.53
N SER A 171 24.29 -11.70 -4.40
CA SER A 171 25.33 -10.78 -3.96
C SER A 171 26.67 -11.46 -3.74
N THR A 172 27.71 -10.84 -4.28
CA THR A 172 29.11 -11.28 -4.12
C THR A 172 29.85 -10.49 -3.03
N HIS A 173 29.13 -9.66 -2.24
CA HIS A 173 29.74 -8.89 -1.17
C HIS A 173 30.29 -9.82 -0.07
N GLY A 174 31.56 -9.65 0.31
CA GLY A 174 32.23 -10.55 1.26
C GLY A 174 31.54 -10.66 2.64
N GLY A 175 30.86 -9.60 3.09
CA GLY A 175 30.11 -9.60 4.33
C GLY A 175 28.80 -10.41 4.29
N PHE A 176 28.37 -10.88 3.12
CA PHE A 176 27.18 -11.73 3.01
C PHE A 176 27.39 -13.09 3.67
N ALA A 177 28.66 -13.53 3.73
CA ALA A 177 29.03 -14.75 4.43
C ALA A 177 28.67 -14.75 5.93
N ASN A 178 28.54 -13.59 6.56
CA ASN A 178 28.06 -13.47 7.96
C ASN A 178 26.64 -14.03 8.14
N TYR A 179 25.89 -14.14 7.06
CA TYR A 179 24.50 -14.61 7.01
C TYR A 179 24.36 -15.90 6.18
N GLY A 180 25.46 -16.64 6.00
CA GLY A 180 25.47 -17.86 5.20
C GLY A 180 25.19 -17.65 3.71
N ASN A 181 25.38 -16.44 3.19
CA ASN A 181 25.01 -15.99 1.82
C ASN A 181 23.52 -16.25 1.52
N ALA A 182 22.65 -16.07 2.51
CA ALA A 182 21.22 -16.23 2.37
C ALA A 182 20.50 -14.92 2.70
N GLN A 183 19.70 -14.42 1.73
CA GLN A 183 19.00 -13.13 1.82
C GLN A 183 18.02 -13.10 2.99
N GLU A 184 17.21 -14.15 3.14
CA GLU A 184 16.20 -14.27 4.19
C GLU A 184 16.87 -14.30 5.57
N VAL A 185 17.96 -15.04 5.72
CA VAL A 185 18.72 -15.08 6.98
C VAL A 185 19.30 -13.71 7.32
N MET A 186 19.80 -12.97 6.33
CA MET A 186 20.28 -11.62 6.54
C MET A 186 19.13 -10.68 6.94
N TYR A 187 17.98 -10.75 6.27
CA TYR A 187 16.80 -9.95 6.58
C TYR A 187 16.31 -10.20 8.02
N ASP A 188 16.11 -11.47 8.40
CA ASP A 188 15.68 -11.84 9.73
C ASP A 188 16.68 -11.38 10.80
N SER A 189 17.98 -11.50 10.53
CA SER A 189 19.03 -11.03 11.44
C SER A 189 18.99 -9.52 11.61
N ILE A 190 18.75 -8.75 10.55
CA ILE A 190 18.59 -7.29 10.60
C ILE A 190 17.38 -6.92 11.44
N CYS A 191 16.22 -7.54 11.20
CA CYS A 191 14.99 -7.29 11.97
C CYS A 191 15.22 -7.55 13.47
N ASN A 192 15.84 -8.68 13.80
CA ASN A 192 16.15 -9.03 15.20
C ASN A 192 17.13 -8.04 15.85
N ALA A 193 18.16 -7.62 15.12
CA ALA A 193 19.15 -6.66 15.62
C ALA A 193 18.55 -5.27 15.86
N VAL A 194 17.65 -4.83 14.97
CA VAL A 194 16.96 -3.53 15.12
C VAL A 194 15.95 -3.59 16.26
N GLN A 195 15.16 -4.66 16.40
CA GLN A 195 14.29 -4.84 17.58
C GLN A 195 15.08 -4.79 18.88
N TRP A 196 16.22 -5.47 18.91
CA TRP A 196 17.11 -5.44 20.06
C TRP A 196 17.62 -4.01 20.34
N ALA A 197 18.08 -3.28 19.33
CA ALA A 197 18.57 -1.92 19.47
C ALA A 197 17.49 -0.97 20.00
N MET A 198 16.28 -1.03 19.45
CA MET A 198 15.14 -0.23 19.91
C MET A 198 14.73 -0.55 21.35
N ALA A 199 14.83 -1.82 21.76
CA ALA A 199 14.53 -2.22 23.14
C ALA A 199 15.62 -1.81 24.14
N MET A 200 16.88 -1.79 23.73
CA MET A 200 18.02 -1.38 24.56
C MET A 200 18.15 0.14 24.70
N HIS A 201 17.64 0.90 23.74
CA HIS A 201 17.76 2.36 23.67
C HIS A 201 16.39 3.02 23.64
N PRO A 202 15.75 3.26 24.81
CA PRO A 202 14.44 3.92 24.87
C PRO A 202 14.46 5.37 24.36
N GLU A 203 15.64 5.95 24.15
CA GLU A 203 15.84 7.26 23.50
C GLU A 203 15.48 7.21 22.01
N LEU A 204 15.56 6.04 21.35
CA LEU A 204 15.17 5.85 19.98
C LEU A 204 13.65 5.71 19.92
N SER A 205 12.97 6.75 19.43
CA SER A 205 11.53 6.88 19.43
C SER A 205 10.87 6.56 18.08
N PHE A 206 11.67 6.41 17.02
CA PHE A 206 11.19 5.96 15.71
C PHE A 206 12.17 4.99 15.06
N MET A 207 11.65 4.16 14.19
CA MET A 207 12.44 3.26 13.35
C MET A 207 11.92 3.31 11.92
N VAL A 208 12.84 3.53 10.97
CA VAL A 208 12.49 3.54 9.54
C VAL A 208 12.71 2.16 8.95
N PRO A 209 11.65 1.44 8.51
CA PRO A 209 11.73 0.05 8.09
C PRO A 209 12.10 -0.09 6.60
N SER A 210 13.17 0.58 6.13
CA SER A 210 13.58 0.50 4.72
C SER A 210 13.92 -0.94 4.30
N GLY A 211 14.51 -1.72 5.21
CA GLY A 211 14.83 -3.13 4.94
C GLY A 211 13.58 -3.97 4.68
N THR A 212 12.56 -3.80 5.49
CA THR A 212 11.27 -4.49 5.32
C THR A 212 10.54 -3.99 4.06
N ALA A 213 10.59 -2.69 3.76
CA ALA A 213 10.00 -2.14 2.53
C ALA A 213 10.63 -2.75 1.27
N ILE A 214 11.95 -2.89 1.25
CA ILE A 214 12.66 -3.55 0.15
C ILE A 214 12.31 -5.05 0.08
N GLN A 215 12.19 -5.73 1.23
CA GLN A 215 11.80 -7.14 1.25
C GLN A 215 10.37 -7.35 0.77
N ASN A 216 9.43 -6.48 1.15
CA ASN A 216 8.06 -6.47 0.64
C ASN A 216 8.03 -6.27 -0.89
N ALA A 217 8.79 -5.29 -1.42
CA ALA A 217 8.87 -5.04 -2.85
C ALA A 217 9.40 -6.25 -3.64
N ARG A 218 10.31 -7.03 -3.06
CA ARG A 218 10.84 -8.27 -3.67
C ARG A 218 9.80 -9.36 -3.83
N THR A 219 8.72 -9.35 -3.03
CA THR A 219 7.62 -10.33 -3.16
C THR A 219 6.72 -10.03 -4.34
N THR A 220 6.88 -8.89 -5.00
CA THR A 220 6.11 -8.47 -6.18
C THR A 220 6.82 -8.87 -7.48
N TYR A 221 6.24 -8.46 -8.61
CA TYR A 221 6.89 -8.62 -9.93
C TYR A 221 8.24 -7.88 -10.04
N LEU A 222 8.54 -6.93 -9.15
CA LEU A 222 9.84 -6.27 -9.10
C LEU A 222 10.95 -7.26 -8.75
N GLY A 223 10.62 -8.32 -8.00
CA GLY A 223 11.55 -9.38 -7.65
C GLY A 223 12.82 -8.86 -6.98
N ASP A 224 13.91 -9.57 -7.11
CA ASP A 224 15.19 -9.21 -6.51
C ASP A 224 15.99 -8.17 -7.32
N ASN A 225 15.28 -7.26 -8.03
CA ASN A 225 15.90 -6.17 -8.81
C ASN A 225 16.01 -4.86 -8.00
N MET A 226 15.82 -4.93 -6.70
CA MET A 226 15.85 -3.75 -5.83
C MET A 226 17.27 -3.23 -5.55
N ASN A 227 18.29 -3.97 -5.94
CA ASN A 227 19.70 -3.62 -5.79
C ASN A 227 20.41 -3.50 -7.17
N ARG A 228 21.35 -2.52 -7.29
CA ARG A 228 22.12 -2.29 -8.53
C ARG A 228 23.42 -3.12 -8.65
N ASP A 229 23.99 -3.53 -7.53
CA ASP A 229 25.31 -4.20 -7.45
C ASP A 229 25.33 -5.32 -6.40
N GLY A 230 24.15 -5.83 -6.06
CA GLY A 230 23.96 -6.88 -5.08
C GLY A 230 23.76 -6.39 -3.64
N TYR A 231 24.00 -5.10 -3.33
CA TYR A 231 23.84 -4.56 -1.97
C TYR A 231 23.38 -3.11 -1.89
N HIS A 232 23.82 -2.21 -2.79
CA HIS A 232 23.25 -0.86 -2.87
C HIS A 232 21.91 -0.87 -3.60
N LEU A 233 21.00 0.02 -3.24
CA LEU A 233 19.68 0.09 -3.87
C LEU A 233 19.77 0.46 -5.35
N ASP A 234 18.84 -0.06 -6.14
CA ASP A 234 18.55 0.45 -7.46
C ASP A 234 18.30 1.97 -7.40
N LEU A 235 18.82 2.70 -8.39
CA LEU A 235 18.83 4.17 -8.36
C LEU A 235 17.44 4.80 -8.45
N LYS A 236 16.44 4.04 -8.88
CA LYS A 236 15.07 4.51 -9.10
C LYS A 236 14.11 3.85 -8.10
N MET A 237 13.63 2.64 -8.41
CA MET A 237 12.63 1.96 -7.60
C MET A 237 13.14 1.60 -6.20
N GLY A 238 14.40 1.13 -6.06
CA GLY A 238 14.96 0.80 -4.76
C GLY A 238 15.05 2.02 -3.84
N ARG A 239 15.67 3.12 -4.33
CA ARG A 239 15.77 4.37 -3.58
C ARG A 239 14.40 4.99 -3.28
N TYR A 240 13.47 4.91 -4.22
CA TYR A 240 12.13 5.43 -4.04
C TYR A 240 11.36 4.68 -2.95
N THR A 241 11.44 3.34 -2.95
CA THR A 241 10.84 2.51 -1.89
C THR A 241 11.37 2.88 -0.50
N ALA A 242 12.69 3.03 -0.36
CA ALA A 242 13.29 3.46 0.91
C ALA A 242 12.84 4.88 1.30
N ALA A 243 12.80 5.82 0.36
CA ALA A 243 12.33 7.19 0.60
C ALA A 243 10.86 7.23 1.02
N CYS A 244 9.99 6.39 0.44
CA CYS A 244 8.58 6.24 0.86
C CYS A 244 8.48 5.78 2.32
N ALA A 245 9.28 4.80 2.73
CA ALA A 245 9.30 4.34 4.12
C ALA A 245 9.78 5.45 5.08
N TRP A 246 10.80 6.21 4.70
CA TRP A 246 11.24 7.39 5.46
C TRP A 246 10.15 8.44 5.56
N PHE A 247 9.52 8.77 4.44
CA PHE A 247 8.48 9.78 4.38
C PHE A 247 7.32 9.44 5.32
N GLU A 248 6.75 8.24 5.21
CA GLU A 248 5.61 7.83 6.04
C GLU A 248 5.99 7.72 7.52
N THR A 249 7.15 7.15 7.84
CA THR A 249 7.61 7.04 9.24
C THR A 249 7.70 8.40 9.91
N LEU A 250 8.19 9.43 9.22
CA LEU A 250 8.42 10.75 9.82
C LEU A 250 7.18 11.64 9.81
N THR A 251 6.30 11.48 8.82
CA THR A 251 5.14 12.37 8.63
C THR A 251 3.83 11.76 9.10
N GLY A 252 3.75 10.43 9.21
CA GLY A 252 2.50 9.69 9.42
C GLY A 252 1.55 9.71 8.21
N ILE A 253 1.98 10.27 7.07
CA ILE A 253 1.19 10.34 5.82
C ILE A 253 1.60 9.19 4.93
N SER A 254 0.65 8.36 4.52
CA SER A 254 0.92 7.28 3.56
C SER A 254 1.28 7.86 2.19
N PRO A 255 2.36 7.39 1.55
CA PRO A 255 2.72 7.79 0.18
C PRO A 255 1.86 7.08 -0.87
N VAL A 256 1.01 6.12 -0.47
CA VAL A 256 0.17 5.36 -1.40
C VAL A 256 -0.79 6.29 -2.12
N GLY A 257 -0.69 6.31 -3.46
CA GLY A 257 -1.49 7.19 -4.31
C GLY A 257 -0.82 8.53 -4.63
N PHE A 258 0.41 8.78 -4.18
CA PHE A 258 1.16 9.95 -4.65
C PHE A 258 1.44 9.85 -6.14
N SER A 259 1.37 10.99 -6.82
CA SER A 259 1.55 11.08 -8.27
C SER A 259 3.03 11.14 -8.68
N TYR A 260 3.91 11.51 -7.75
CA TYR A 260 5.34 11.59 -8.02
C TYR A 260 5.93 10.22 -8.36
N CYS A 261 6.56 10.14 -9.52
CA CYS A 261 7.32 8.97 -9.97
C CYS A 261 8.76 9.40 -10.28
N PRO A 262 9.78 8.63 -9.89
CA PRO A 262 11.14 8.85 -10.36
C PRO A 262 11.21 8.84 -11.89
N GLU A 263 12.11 9.64 -12.47
CA GLU A 263 12.26 9.70 -13.93
C GLU A 263 12.49 8.31 -14.56
N GLY A 264 11.61 7.94 -15.50
CA GLY A 264 11.64 6.64 -16.18
C GLY A 264 11.14 5.47 -15.33
N VAL A 265 10.42 5.74 -14.23
CA VAL A 265 9.60 4.78 -13.49
C VAL A 265 8.15 5.07 -13.83
N ASP A 266 7.41 4.05 -14.27
CA ASP A 266 5.98 4.17 -14.48
C ASP A 266 5.21 4.24 -13.16
N TYR A 267 3.96 4.74 -13.23
CA TYR A 267 3.13 4.92 -12.05
C TYR A 267 2.87 3.62 -11.28
N THR A 268 2.71 2.50 -11.96
CA THR A 268 2.45 1.22 -11.28
C THR A 268 3.66 0.73 -10.50
N THR A 269 4.84 0.86 -11.09
CA THR A 269 6.10 0.56 -10.39
C THR A 269 6.27 1.47 -9.17
N ALA A 270 6.01 2.77 -9.33
CA ALA A 270 6.04 3.73 -8.22
C ALA A 270 4.99 3.39 -7.15
N HIS A 271 3.76 3.09 -7.55
CA HIS A 271 2.69 2.69 -6.64
C HIS A 271 3.02 1.38 -5.89
N THR A 272 3.60 0.38 -6.57
CA THR A 272 4.07 -0.86 -5.92
C THR A 272 5.13 -0.56 -4.85
N CYS A 273 6.06 0.35 -5.14
CA CYS A 273 7.05 0.82 -4.16
C CYS A 273 6.39 1.54 -2.97
N GLN A 274 5.38 2.36 -3.22
CA GLN A 274 4.60 3.07 -2.19
C GLN A 274 3.87 2.07 -1.27
N VAL A 275 3.19 1.07 -1.84
CA VAL A 275 2.49 0.02 -1.08
C VAL A 275 3.49 -0.81 -0.26
N ALA A 276 4.62 -1.21 -0.85
CA ALA A 276 5.65 -1.96 -0.16
C ALA A 276 6.21 -1.20 1.06
N ALA A 277 6.38 0.11 0.93
CA ALA A 277 6.83 0.97 2.02
C ALA A 277 5.74 1.15 3.09
N HIS A 278 4.48 1.37 2.68
CA HIS A 278 3.34 1.49 3.57
C HIS A 278 3.17 0.25 4.45
N GLU A 279 3.13 -0.93 3.85
CA GLU A 279 3.02 -2.18 4.58
C GLU A 279 4.21 -2.43 5.53
N ALA A 280 5.41 -1.98 5.14
CA ALA A 280 6.56 -2.05 6.03
C ALA A 280 6.43 -1.14 7.25
N VAL A 281 5.83 0.04 7.11
CA VAL A 281 5.57 0.93 8.26
C VAL A 281 4.52 0.32 9.19
N GLN A 282 3.51 -0.39 8.67
CA GLN A 282 2.51 -1.09 9.48
C GLN A 282 3.07 -2.35 10.14
N HIS A 283 3.98 -3.07 9.47
CA HIS A 283 4.56 -4.35 9.90
C HIS A 283 6.10 -4.31 9.82
N PRO A 284 6.78 -3.51 10.68
CA PRO A 284 8.16 -3.10 10.43
C PRO A 284 9.23 -4.21 10.55
N TYR A 285 8.87 -5.35 11.11
CA TYR A 285 9.79 -6.46 11.35
C TYR A 285 9.38 -7.76 10.65
N GLU A 286 8.33 -7.70 9.83
CA GLU A 286 7.80 -8.86 9.14
C GLU A 286 7.63 -8.55 7.66
N CYS A 287 8.11 -9.43 6.79
CA CYS A 287 7.90 -9.30 5.36
C CYS A 287 6.43 -9.56 5.03
N THR A 288 5.75 -8.56 4.48
CA THR A 288 4.40 -8.71 3.93
C THR A 288 4.51 -9.19 2.49
N THR A 289 3.89 -10.32 2.19
CA THR A 289 3.82 -10.83 0.83
C THR A 289 2.82 -10.03 0.02
N LEU A 290 3.33 -9.31 -0.97
CA LEU A 290 2.56 -8.45 -1.88
C LEU A 290 2.44 -9.03 -3.29
N ASP A 291 2.74 -10.31 -3.45
CA ASP A 291 2.85 -11.03 -4.72
C ASP A 291 1.60 -10.94 -5.61
N ARG A 292 0.51 -10.37 -5.08
CA ARG A 292 -0.78 -10.24 -5.75
C ARG A 292 -1.36 -8.82 -5.76
N GLU A 293 -0.75 -7.86 -5.08
CA GLU A 293 -1.20 -6.47 -5.07
C GLU A 293 -0.20 -5.58 -5.84
N GLY A 294 -0.64 -4.98 -6.93
CA GLY A 294 0.21 -4.11 -7.78
C GLY A 294 1.16 -4.85 -8.71
N MET A 295 0.87 -6.10 -9.02
CA MET A 295 1.81 -7.02 -9.65
C MET A 295 2.06 -6.84 -11.12
N THR A 296 1.31 -6.00 -11.78
CA THR A 296 1.50 -5.78 -13.20
C THR A 296 1.47 -4.30 -13.49
N ALA A 297 2.52 -3.82 -14.15
CA ALA A 297 2.54 -2.46 -14.64
C ALA A 297 1.29 -2.21 -15.48
N VAL A 298 0.34 -1.46 -14.94
CA VAL A 298 -0.90 -1.08 -15.63
C VAL A 298 -0.57 -0.39 -16.96
N ASN A 299 0.61 0.25 -17.05
CA ASN A 299 1.03 0.96 -18.25
C ASN A 299 1.59 0.06 -19.36
N ASP A 300 2.08 -1.15 -19.04
CA ASP A 300 2.51 -2.12 -20.06
C ASP A 300 1.37 -3.03 -20.51
N ILE A 301 0.31 -3.15 -19.70
CA ILE A 301 -0.91 -3.82 -20.08
C ILE A 301 -1.95 -2.75 -20.43
N VAL A 302 -1.83 -2.22 -21.63
CA VAL A 302 -3.05 -1.93 -22.38
C VAL A 302 -3.68 -3.30 -22.54
N PRO A 303 -4.82 -3.63 -21.88
CA PRO A 303 -5.46 -4.90 -22.10
C PRO A 303 -5.78 -4.98 -23.59
N THR A 304 -4.88 -5.58 -24.35
CA THR A 304 -5.11 -5.86 -25.78
C THR A 304 -6.17 -6.93 -25.89
N GLY A 305 -6.49 -7.58 -24.77
CA GLY A 305 -7.53 -8.57 -24.61
C GLY A 305 -8.79 -8.04 -23.92
N LEU A 306 -9.80 -8.86 -23.88
CA LEU A 306 -11.06 -8.65 -23.20
C LEU A 306 -11.00 -9.32 -21.83
N VAL A 307 -11.20 -8.58 -20.76
CA VAL A 307 -11.37 -9.15 -19.42
C VAL A 307 -12.80 -9.65 -19.30
N LYS A 308 -12.98 -10.90 -18.85
CA LYS A 308 -14.28 -11.54 -18.70
C LYS A 308 -14.45 -12.01 -17.25
N LEU A 309 -15.51 -11.60 -16.58
CA LEU A 309 -15.81 -11.93 -15.19
C LEU A 309 -17.10 -12.73 -15.10
N ASN A 310 -17.04 -13.90 -14.47
CA ASN A 310 -18.16 -14.79 -14.18
C ASN A 310 -18.63 -14.63 -12.74
N PHE A 311 -19.86 -14.23 -12.52
CA PHE A 311 -20.46 -14.04 -11.19
C PHE A 311 -21.26 -15.27 -10.79
N SER A 312 -20.60 -16.23 -10.17
CA SER A 312 -21.15 -17.56 -9.89
C SER A 312 -20.59 -18.15 -8.59
N ALA A 313 -21.21 -19.22 -8.08
CA ALA A 313 -20.64 -20.07 -7.03
C ALA A 313 -19.75 -21.20 -7.60
N THR A 314 -19.70 -21.35 -8.91
CA THR A 314 -18.96 -22.43 -9.60
C THR A 314 -18.00 -21.83 -10.63
N HIS A 315 -16.87 -22.50 -10.78
CA HIS A 315 -15.91 -22.14 -11.82
C HIS A 315 -16.49 -22.38 -13.21
N SER A 316 -16.14 -21.49 -14.15
CA SER A 316 -16.44 -21.70 -15.55
C SER A 316 -15.53 -22.78 -16.16
N GLU A 317 -16.08 -23.58 -17.08
CA GLU A 317 -15.30 -24.53 -17.88
C GLU A 317 -14.40 -23.81 -18.91
N ASP A 318 -14.79 -22.60 -19.33
CA ASP A 318 -13.95 -21.70 -20.14
C ASP A 318 -13.01 -20.91 -19.23
N VAL A 319 -11.76 -21.34 -19.16
CA VAL A 319 -10.69 -20.74 -18.33
C VAL A 319 -10.40 -19.25 -18.63
N THR A 320 -10.92 -18.72 -19.73
CA THR A 320 -10.78 -17.27 -20.04
C THR A 320 -11.78 -16.40 -19.28
N TRP A 321 -12.67 -16.99 -18.49
CA TRP A 321 -13.54 -16.29 -17.55
C TRP A 321 -12.95 -16.32 -16.15
N ASN A 322 -12.76 -15.14 -15.56
CA ASN A 322 -12.32 -15.02 -14.17
C ASN A 322 -13.55 -15.18 -13.25
N ASP A 323 -13.48 -16.09 -12.30
CA ASP A 323 -14.60 -16.39 -11.41
C ASP A 323 -14.62 -15.46 -10.21
N ILE A 324 -15.70 -14.69 -10.08
CA ILE A 324 -15.98 -13.82 -8.94
C ILE A 324 -16.98 -14.52 -8.04
N LEU A 325 -16.47 -15.24 -7.05
CA LEU A 325 -17.26 -16.02 -6.12
C LEU A 325 -17.84 -15.14 -5.00
N PRO A 326 -18.98 -15.50 -4.39
CA PRO A 326 -19.53 -14.78 -3.25
C PRO A 326 -18.56 -14.73 -2.08
N GLY A 327 -18.56 -13.62 -1.39
CA GLY A 327 -17.72 -13.33 -0.23
C GLY A 327 -17.07 -11.95 -0.32
N MET A 328 -16.82 -11.36 0.84
CA MET A 328 -16.08 -10.11 0.95
C MET A 328 -14.58 -10.39 0.78
N ARG A 329 -14.06 -10.18 -0.42
CA ARG A 329 -12.65 -10.46 -0.74
C ARG A 329 -12.13 -9.60 -1.89
N THR A 330 -10.83 -9.60 -2.07
CA THR A 330 -10.15 -9.04 -3.24
C THR A 330 -9.64 -10.17 -4.13
N TYR A 331 -9.89 -10.04 -5.43
CA TYR A 331 -9.37 -10.91 -6.47
C TYR A 331 -8.20 -10.22 -7.15
N THR A 332 -7.07 -10.86 -7.14
CA THR A 332 -5.79 -10.33 -7.60
C THR A 332 -5.32 -10.98 -8.91
N GLU A 333 -5.77 -12.19 -9.18
CA GLU A 333 -5.43 -12.95 -10.39
C GLU A 333 -6.52 -12.76 -11.46
N ILE A 334 -6.57 -11.57 -12.06
CA ILE A 334 -7.50 -11.25 -13.16
C ILE A 334 -6.74 -11.27 -14.49
N TYR A 335 -7.17 -12.16 -15.37
CA TYR A 335 -6.57 -12.38 -16.69
C TYR A 335 -7.47 -11.88 -17.82
N ASP A 336 -6.85 -11.45 -18.93
CA ASP A 336 -7.59 -11.21 -20.18
C ASP A 336 -7.94 -12.52 -20.90
N ASN A 337 -8.72 -12.44 -21.98
CA ASN A 337 -9.11 -13.61 -22.76
C ASN A 337 -7.97 -14.29 -23.54
N ARG A 338 -6.74 -13.82 -23.39
CA ARG A 338 -5.50 -14.41 -23.89
C ARG A 338 -4.63 -14.97 -22.77
N MET A 339 -5.17 -15.01 -21.56
CA MET A 339 -4.49 -15.46 -20.33
C MET A 339 -3.29 -14.58 -19.95
N ASN A 340 -3.27 -13.31 -20.35
CA ASN A 340 -2.31 -12.36 -19.84
C ASN A 340 -2.82 -11.78 -18.51
N PRO A 341 -1.99 -11.66 -17.48
CA PRO A 341 -2.36 -10.99 -16.25
C PRO A 341 -2.65 -9.52 -16.54
N THR A 342 -3.70 -8.95 -15.92
CA THR A 342 -4.13 -7.57 -16.20
C THR A 342 -3.72 -6.57 -15.14
N GLY A 343 -3.29 -7.04 -13.97
CA GLY A 343 -3.04 -6.19 -12.80
C GLY A 343 -4.27 -5.56 -12.17
N ILE A 344 -5.45 -5.76 -12.77
CA ILE A 344 -6.71 -5.23 -12.22
C ILE A 344 -7.05 -5.99 -10.94
N LEU A 345 -7.34 -5.26 -9.87
CA LEU A 345 -7.91 -5.82 -8.65
C LEU A 345 -9.42 -5.66 -8.66
N VAL A 346 -10.14 -6.71 -8.28
CA VAL A 346 -11.60 -6.67 -8.10
C VAL A 346 -11.91 -6.93 -6.63
N THR A 347 -12.34 -5.88 -5.91
CA THR A 347 -12.65 -5.97 -4.48
C THR A 347 -14.16 -5.90 -4.26
N THR A 348 -14.72 -6.88 -3.55
CA THR A 348 -16.12 -6.85 -3.12
C THR A 348 -16.26 -5.97 -1.88
N ILE A 349 -16.94 -4.83 -2.00
CA ILE A 349 -17.21 -3.88 -0.92
C ILE A 349 -18.53 -4.22 -0.19
N THR A 350 -19.58 -4.50 -0.97
CA THR A 350 -20.85 -5.03 -0.47
C THR A 350 -21.23 -6.24 -1.32
N ASP A 351 -21.25 -7.40 -0.68
CA ASP A 351 -21.47 -8.66 -1.39
C ASP A 351 -22.93 -8.86 -1.83
N PHE A 352 -23.12 -9.73 -2.80
CA PHE A 352 -24.44 -10.30 -3.12
C PHE A 352 -24.93 -11.21 -1.98
N ILE A 353 -26.25 -11.38 -1.87
CA ILE A 353 -26.84 -12.29 -0.87
C ILE A 353 -26.51 -13.74 -1.18
N GLY A 354 -26.44 -14.09 -2.45
CA GLY A 354 -26.17 -15.46 -2.85
C GLY A 354 -26.06 -15.66 -4.35
N THR A 355 -25.98 -16.92 -4.75
CA THR A 355 -25.93 -17.34 -6.15
C THR A 355 -27.06 -18.28 -6.48
N ASN A 356 -27.40 -18.40 -7.75
CA ASN A 356 -28.31 -19.43 -8.24
C ASN A 356 -27.99 -19.85 -9.70
N ARG A 357 -28.63 -20.91 -10.16
CA ARG A 357 -28.54 -21.47 -11.52
C ARG A 357 -29.84 -21.24 -12.32
N GLY A 358 -30.41 -20.07 -12.18
CA GLY A 358 -31.69 -19.75 -12.82
C GLY A 358 -31.56 -18.67 -13.87
N GLY A 359 -30.41 -18.49 -14.48
CA GLY A 359 -30.21 -17.62 -15.63
C GLY A 359 -30.48 -18.35 -16.96
N ALA A 360 -30.15 -17.68 -18.07
CA ALA A 360 -30.40 -18.21 -19.43
C ALA A 360 -29.49 -19.41 -19.75
N SER A 361 -30.06 -20.49 -20.23
CA SER A 361 -29.32 -21.70 -20.66
C SER A 361 -28.56 -21.49 -22.00
N TYR A 362 -28.89 -20.44 -22.74
CA TYR A 362 -28.19 -19.99 -23.94
C TYR A 362 -28.35 -18.50 -24.11
N THR A 363 -27.47 -17.89 -24.84
CA THR A 363 -27.56 -16.45 -25.16
C THR A 363 -27.26 -16.16 -26.63
N THR A 364 -27.83 -15.07 -27.12
CA THR A 364 -27.52 -14.50 -28.43
C THR A 364 -26.81 -13.14 -28.33
N THR A 365 -26.37 -12.79 -27.13
CA THR A 365 -25.62 -11.53 -26.92
C THR A 365 -24.25 -11.59 -27.57
N LYS A 366 -23.69 -10.40 -27.87
CA LYS A 366 -22.32 -10.29 -28.40
C LYS A 366 -21.21 -10.67 -27.41
N MET A 367 -21.55 -10.92 -26.14
CA MET A 367 -20.60 -11.33 -25.11
C MET A 367 -20.05 -12.74 -25.30
N LEU A 368 -20.71 -13.58 -26.14
CA LEU A 368 -20.29 -14.96 -26.45
C LEU A 368 -20.00 -15.77 -25.18
N MET A 369 -20.97 -15.82 -24.28
CA MET A 369 -20.85 -16.54 -23.01
C MET A 369 -21.14 -18.03 -23.16
N PRO A 370 -20.41 -18.93 -22.49
CA PRO A 370 -20.79 -20.32 -22.35
C PRO A 370 -22.02 -20.45 -21.44
N SER A 371 -22.71 -21.59 -21.53
CA SER A 371 -23.97 -21.80 -20.80
C SER A 371 -23.79 -21.86 -19.27
N ASP A 372 -22.64 -22.29 -18.79
CA ASP A 372 -22.32 -22.32 -17.35
C ASP A 372 -22.18 -20.92 -16.77
N VAL A 373 -21.72 -19.92 -17.56
CA VAL A 373 -21.68 -18.52 -17.19
C VAL A 373 -23.06 -17.85 -17.29
N SER A 374 -23.76 -18.03 -18.41
CA SER A 374 -25.06 -17.36 -18.63
C SER A 374 -26.18 -17.90 -17.73
N SER A 375 -26.15 -19.19 -17.36
CA SER A 375 -27.16 -19.82 -16.53
C SER A 375 -26.98 -19.62 -15.02
N THR A 376 -25.83 -19.09 -14.59
CA THR A 376 -25.53 -18.82 -13.18
C THR A 376 -25.51 -17.33 -12.92
N CYS A 377 -25.80 -16.89 -11.71
CA CYS A 377 -25.71 -15.48 -11.34
C CYS A 377 -25.51 -15.29 -9.84
N CYS A 378 -24.88 -14.18 -9.49
CA CYS A 378 -25.04 -13.56 -8.19
C CYS A 378 -26.35 -12.79 -8.13
N TRP A 379 -27.03 -12.80 -6.97
CA TRP A 379 -28.33 -12.15 -6.78
C TRP A 379 -28.44 -11.49 -5.40
N SER A 380 -29.27 -10.47 -5.34
CA SER A 380 -29.75 -9.87 -4.11
C SER A 380 -31.19 -9.36 -4.26
N TYR A 381 -31.76 -8.85 -3.17
CA TYR A 381 -33.06 -8.19 -3.17
C TYR A 381 -33.02 -6.96 -2.25
N ALA A 382 -33.80 -5.93 -2.58
CA ALA A 382 -33.68 -4.65 -1.90
C ALA A 382 -34.79 -4.34 -0.88
N THR A 383 -35.94 -5.04 -0.94
CA THR A 383 -37.10 -4.77 -0.09
C THR A 383 -37.76 -6.03 0.43
N GLY A 384 -38.49 -5.95 1.53
CA GLY A 384 -39.23 -7.09 2.09
C GLY A 384 -38.32 -8.09 2.80
N SER A 385 -38.75 -9.37 2.79
CA SER A 385 -38.00 -10.48 3.34
C SER A 385 -38.04 -11.67 2.36
N PHE A 386 -36.90 -12.36 2.24
CA PHE A 386 -36.80 -13.57 1.43
C PHE A 386 -35.79 -14.52 2.08
N GLY A 387 -36.26 -15.72 2.41
CA GLY A 387 -35.46 -16.68 3.17
C GLY A 387 -35.08 -16.17 4.56
N ASN A 388 -33.88 -16.50 5.01
CA ASN A 388 -33.34 -16.12 6.32
C ASN A 388 -32.35 -14.95 6.23
N THR A 389 -32.29 -14.23 5.11
CA THR A 389 -31.39 -13.10 4.91
C THR A 389 -32.16 -11.77 4.93
N GLY A 390 -31.51 -10.70 5.36
CA GLY A 390 -32.05 -9.35 5.23
C GLY A 390 -31.87 -8.79 3.81
N PRO A 391 -32.68 -7.77 3.42
CA PRO A 391 -32.53 -7.12 2.13
C PRO A 391 -31.21 -6.35 2.05
N ARG A 392 -30.63 -6.25 0.83
CA ARG A 392 -29.49 -5.43 0.50
C ARG A 392 -29.87 -4.45 -0.60
N GLN A 393 -29.72 -3.17 -0.35
CA GLN A 393 -30.11 -2.12 -1.29
C GLN A 393 -29.29 -2.18 -2.58
N ASN A 394 -28.02 -2.60 -2.46
CA ASN A 394 -27.11 -2.77 -3.58
C ASN A 394 -26.03 -3.82 -3.25
N ALA A 395 -25.32 -4.26 -4.26
CA ALA A 395 -24.01 -4.89 -4.17
C ALA A 395 -22.99 -3.96 -4.81
N THR A 396 -21.78 -3.89 -4.25
CA THR A 396 -20.76 -2.94 -4.71
C THR A 396 -19.43 -3.64 -4.87
N LEU A 397 -18.80 -3.43 -6.02
CA LEU A 397 -17.45 -3.89 -6.33
C LEU A 397 -16.58 -2.70 -6.70
N ARG A 398 -15.31 -2.77 -6.39
CA ARG A 398 -14.31 -1.78 -6.80
C ARG A 398 -13.28 -2.45 -7.70
N PHE A 399 -13.06 -1.85 -8.86
CA PHE A 399 -11.94 -2.14 -9.75
C PHE A 399 -10.84 -1.15 -9.42
N SER A 400 -9.64 -1.63 -9.13
CA SER A 400 -8.47 -0.81 -8.82
C SER A 400 -7.32 -1.16 -9.75
N HIS A 401 -6.27 -0.34 -9.77
CA HIS A 401 -5.12 -0.46 -10.66
C HIS A 401 -5.49 -0.33 -12.15
N LEU A 402 -6.53 0.43 -12.44
CA LEU A 402 -6.86 0.82 -13.81
C LEU A 402 -5.95 1.97 -14.23
N ASN A 403 -5.52 1.96 -15.50
CA ASN A 403 -4.74 3.07 -16.03
C ASN A 403 -5.65 4.30 -16.25
N PRO A 404 -5.43 5.44 -15.54
CA PRO A 404 -6.27 6.64 -15.67
C PRO A 404 -6.17 7.34 -17.02
N GLU A 405 -5.16 7.01 -17.85
CA GLU A 405 -5.01 7.53 -19.21
C GLU A 405 -5.85 6.78 -20.24
N LEU A 406 -6.54 5.70 -19.83
CA LEU A 406 -7.38 4.89 -20.71
C LEU A 406 -8.86 5.08 -20.39
N GLU A 407 -9.68 4.79 -21.38
CA GLU A 407 -11.13 4.62 -21.26
C GLU A 407 -11.47 3.13 -21.25
N TYR A 408 -12.54 2.77 -20.53
CA TYR A 408 -12.95 1.39 -20.34
C TYR A 408 -14.41 1.21 -20.76
N ASP A 409 -14.66 0.24 -21.63
CA ASP A 409 -16.00 -0.21 -21.98
C ASP A 409 -16.40 -1.38 -21.07
N PHE A 410 -17.52 -1.23 -20.38
CA PHE A 410 -18.09 -2.26 -19.51
C PHE A 410 -19.34 -2.84 -20.15
N THR A 411 -19.41 -4.18 -20.34
CA THR A 411 -20.62 -4.84 -20.84
C THR A 411 -21.18 -5.75 -19.78
N PHE A 412 -22.43 -5.55 -19.40
CA PHE A 412 -23.13 -6.27 -18.35
C PHE A 412 -24.17 -7.22 -18.91
N PHE A 413 -24.26 -8.43 -18.33
CA PHE A 413 -25.33 -9.35 -18.58
C PHE A 413 -25.97 -9.79 -17.26
N ALA A 414 -27.29 -9.67 -17.19
CA ALA A 414 -28.11 -10.15 -16.09
C ALA A 414 -29.28 -10.96 -16.65
N SER A 415 -29.53 -12.12 -16.04
CA SER A 415 -30.61 -13.02 -16.49
C SER A 415 -31.22 -13.78 -15.32
N ARG A 416 -32.54 -13.91 -15.34
CA ARG A 416 -33.32 -14.74 -14.46
C ARG A 416 -34.51 -15.36 -15.23
N ASP A 417 -34.41 -16.66 -15.54
CA ASP A 417 -35.43 -17.40 -16.24
C ASP A 417 -36.70 -17.60 -15.41
N LYS A 418 -37.81 -17.88 -16.10
CA LYS A 418 -39.13 -18.18 -15.52
C LYS A 418 -39.68 -17.07 -14.63
N SER A 419 -39.25 -15.81 -14.89
CA SER A 419 -39.77 -14.62 -14.21
C SER A 419 -41.11 -14.20 -14.84
N GLN A 420 -42.07 -13.78 -13.96
CA GLN A 420 -43.39 -13.29 -14.38
C GLN A 420 -43.50 -11.77 -14.21
N ASP A 421 -42.48 -11.14 -13.66
CA ASP A 421 -42.40 -9.74 -13.28
C ASP A 421 -41.14 -9.08 -13.93
N PHE A 422 -41.15 -7.76 -13.98
CA PHE A 422 -39.96 -7.03 -14.42
C PHE A 422 -38.88 -7.03 -13.32
N ARG A 423 -37.66 -7.42 -13.70
CA ARG A 423 -36.49 -7.51 -12.81
C ARG A 423 -35.32 -6.68 -13.32
N GLN A 424 -35.61 -5.48 -13.78
CA GLN A 424 -34.60 -4.57 -14.24
C GLN A 424 -33.50 -4.41 -13.18
N THR A 425 -32.26 -4.59 -13.61
CA THR A 425 -31.05 -4.37 -12.82
C THR A 425 -30.34 -3.16 -13.37
N SER A 426 -29.97 -2.21 -12.50
CA SER A 426 -29.17 -1.04 -12.82
C SER A 426 -27.73 -1.27 -12.43
N PHE A 427 -26.82 -0.83 -13.30
CA PHE A 427 -25.38 -0.80 -13.11
C PHE A 427 -24.92 0.65 -13.10
N ILE A 428 -24.30 1.07 -12.01
CA ILE A 428 -23.77 2.43 -11.85
C ILE A 428 -22.26 2.30 -11.67
N LEU A 429 -21.51 2.92 -12.56
CA LEU A 429 -20.05 3.01 -12.49
C LEU A 429 -19.66 4.41 -12.05
N GLN A 430 -18.92 4.52 -10.97
CA GLN A 430 -18.35 5.75 -10.45
C GLN A 430 -16.84 5.72 -10.70
N GLY A 431 -16.40 6.52 -11.63
CA GLY A 431 -14.99 6.81 -11.93
C GLY A 431 -14.73 8.30 -11.74
N ASP A 432 -14.14 8.95 -12.74
CA ASP A 432 -14.00 10.43 -12.83
C ASP A 432 -15.38 11.12 -12.91
N ASP A 433 -16.36 10.44 -13.49
CA ASP A 433 -17.77 10.82 -13.56
C ASP A 433 -18.66 9.62 -13.22
N THR A 434 -19.96 9.81 -13.22
CA THR A 434 -20.96 8.76 -12.98
C THR A 434 -21.56 8.30 -14.31
N TYR A 435 -21.48 7.00 -14.55
CA TYR A 435 -22.02 6.33 -15.72
C TYR A 435 -23.07 5.32 -15.28
N ALA A 436 -24.13 5.13 -16.06
CA ALA A 436 -25.20 4.20 -15.67
C ALA A 436 -25.81 3.51 -16.88
N GLY A 437 -26.30 2.30 -16.66
CA GLY A 437 -27.04 1.50 -17.63
C GLY A 437 -27.93 0.47 -16.95
N ASP A 438 -28.88 -0.09 -17.66
CA ASP A 438 -29.90 -1.01 -17.15
C ASP A 438 -30.06 -2.23 -18.05
N VAL A 439 -30.27 -3.40 -17.43
CA VAL A 439 -30.70 -4.63 -18.12
C VAL A 439 -32.00 -5.14 -17.53
N GLU A 440 -32.97 -5.50 -18.38
CA GLU A 440 -34.11 -6.28 -17.93
C GLU A 440 -33.70 -7.77 -17.79
N ALA A 441 -33.53 -8.20 -16.54
CA ALA A 441 -33.03 -9.55 -16.26
C ALA A 441 -34.10 -10.64 -16.41
N ALA A 442 -35.40 -10.32 -16.40
CA ALA A 442 -36.46 -11.30 -16.48
C ALA A 442 -36.47 -11.99 -17.86
N ASN A 443 -36.19 -13.28 -17.86
CA ASN A 443 -36.12 -14.13 -19.07
C ASN A 443 -35.13 -13.61 -20.14
N ASN A 444 -34.12 -12.91 -19.75
CA ASN A 444 -33.15 -12.31 -20.66
C ASN A 444 -32.18 -13.36 -21.23
N ALA A 445 -32.13 -13.45 -22.55
CA ALA A 445 -31.14 -14.24 -23.31
C ALA A 445 -30.51 -13.44 -24.46
N HIS A 446 -30.92 -12.20 -24.66
CA HIS A 446 -30.64 -11.44 -25.88
C HIS A 446 -29.92 -10.11 -25.63
N ASP A 447 -30.20 -9.50 -24.48
CA ASP A 447 -29.76 -8.13 -24.22
C ASP A 447 -28.58 -8.08 -23.22
N ALA A 448 -27.63 -7.22 -23.52
CA ALA A 448 -26.52 -6.87 -22.65
C ALA A 448 -26.33 -5.35 -22.69
N GLU A 449 -26.11 -4.75 -21.55
CA GLU A 449 -25.87 -3.30 -21.44
C GLU A 449 -24.38 -2.97 -21.65
N LEU A 450 -24.11 -2.02 -22.51
CA LEU A 450 -22.76 -1.53 -22.81
C LEU A 450 -22.63 -0.09 -22.35
N ILE A 451 -21.88 0.15 -21.30
CA ILE A 451 -21.49 1.46 -20.81
C ILE A 451 -20.08 1.75 -21.34
N LYS A 452 -19.95 2.81 -22.14
CA LYS A 452 -18.71 3.14 -22.86
C LYS A 452 -17.94 4.28 -22.23
N ASN A 453 -16.65 4.31 -22.54
CA ASN A 453 -15.74 5.42 -22.29
C ASN A 453 -15.70 5.83 -20.81
N VAL A 454 -15.79 4.83 -19.91
CA VAL A 454 -15.69 5.05 -18.47
C VAL A 454 -14.24 5.34 -18.11
N LYS A 455 -13.99 6.50 -17.54
CA LYS A 455 -12.67 6.89 -17.05
C LYS A 455 -12.53 6.56 -15.56
N PRO A 456 -11.42 5.95 -15.15
CA PRO A 456 -11.12 5.79 -13.74
C PRO A 456 -10.93 7.15 -13.05
N THR A 457 -11.02 7.15 -11.73
CA THR A 457 -10.49 8.24 -10.92
C THR A 457 -8.99 8.42 -11.16
N PRO A 458 -8.38 9.57 -10.80
CA PRO A 458 -6.93 9.77 -10.96
C PRO A 458 -6.05 8.73 -10.27
N ASP A 459 -6.56 8.06 -9.22
CA ASP A 459 -5.92 6.97 -8.51
C ASP A 459 -6.25 5.58 -9.10
N GLY A 460 -6.79 5.54 -10.33
CA GLY A 460 -7.01 4.30 -11.08
C GLY A 460 -8.15 3.42 -10.56
N GLN A 461 -9.23 4.01 -10.04
CA GLN A 461 -10.35 3.25 -9.51
C GLN A 461 -11.66 3.50 -10.27
N ILE A 462 -12.48 2.46 -10.38
CA ILE A 462 -13.89 2.52 -10.77
C ILE A 462 -14.70 1.69 -9.78
N THR A 463 -15.76 2.27 -9.21
CA THR A 463 -16.69 1.54 -8.32
C THR A 463 -17.95 1.19 -9.08
N LEU A 464 -18.30 -0.10 -9.13
CA LEU A 464 -19.55 -0.62 -9.67
C LEU A 464 -20.56 -0.79 -8.54
N THR A 465 -21.73 -0.19 -8.68
CA THR A 465 -22.91 -0.46 -7.85
C THR A 465 -23.96 -1.17 -8.68
N VAL A 466 -24.42 -2.35 -8.22
CA VAL A 466 -25.48 -3.15 -8.81
C VAL A 466 -26.70 -3.07 -7.92
N MET A 467 -27.84 -2.66 -8.47
CA MET A 467 -29.07 -2.43 -7.70
C MET A 467 -30.33 -2.65 -8.55
N PRO A 468 -31.51 -2.69 -7.93
CA PRO A 468 -32.76 -2.77 -8.72
C PRO A 468 -32.99 -1.52 -9.56
N GLY A 469 -33.24 -1.67 -10.82
CA GLY A 469 -33.59 -0.55 -11.72
C GLY A 469 -34.97 0.05 -11.42
N SER A 470 -35.23 1.20 -12.00
CA SER A 470 -36.46 1.98 -11.79
C SER A 470 -37.74 1.22 -12.24
N ARG A 471 -37.61 0.41 -13.27
CA ARG A 471 -38.72 -0.41 -13.82
C ARG A 471 -38.90 -1.75 -13.12
N ASN A 472 -38.07 -2.10 -12.13
CA ASN A 472 -38.18 -3.34 -11.39
C ASN A 472 -39.45 -3.30 -10.52
N ASN A 473 -40.46 -4.12 -10.87
CA ASN A 473 -41.74 -4.20 -10.17
C ASN A 473 -41.90 -5.47 -9.32
N ASN A 474 -40.85 -6.27 -9.19
CA ASN A 474 -40.85 -7.42 -8.29
C ASN A 474 -41.04 -6.96 -6.85
N THR A 475 -41.88 -7.63 -6.06
CA THR A 475 -42.19 -7.25 -4.67
C THR A 475 -40.95 -7.11 -3.78
N ASN A 476 -39.97 -7.98 -3.95
CA ASN A 476 -38.71 -7.94 -3.20
C ASN A 476 -37.63 -7.12 -3.91
N ARG A 477 -37.91 -6.67 -5.15
CA ARG A 477 -36.94 -5.94 -5.98
C ARG A 477 -35.61 -6.72 -6.14
N PHE A 478 -35.69 -7.96 -6.65
CA PHE A 478 -34.50 -8.75 -6.96
C PHE A 478 -33.70 -8.12 -8.08
N TYR A 479 -32.37 -8.20 -7.95
CA TYR A 479 -31.42 -7.79 -8.96
C TYR A 479 -30.30 -8.85 -9.11
N TYR A 480 -29.65 -8.88 -10.27
CA TYR A 480 -28.79 -9.97 -10.69
C TYR A 480 -27.55 -9.46 -11.44
N LEU A 481 -26.49 -10.25 -11.39
CA LEU A 481 -25.32 -10.11 -12.27
C LEU A 481 -24.80 -11.51 -12.58
N ASN A 482 -24.77 -11.87 -13.88
CA ASN A 482 -24.25 -13.15 -14.38
C ASN A 482 -22.81 -12.96 -14.89
N ALA A 483 -22.61 -11.96 -15.74
CA ALA A 483 -21.35 -11.73 -16.42
C ALA A 483 -21.07 -10.25 -16.64
N LEU A 484 -19.79 -9.91 -16.65
CA LEU A 484 -19.27 -8.59 -16.97
C LEU A 484 -18.05 -8.76 -17.85
N THR A 485 -17.93 -7.92 -18.88
CA THR A 485 -16.67 -7.80 -19.61
C THR A 485 -16.14 -6.39 -19.57
N ILE A 486 -14.80 -6.25 -19.53
CA ILE A 486 -14.10 -4.96 -19.52
C ILE A 486 -13.14 -4.91 -20.70
N LYS A 487 -13.19 -3.84 -21.48
CA LYS A 487 -12.29 -3.59 -22.59
C LYS A 487 -11.70 -2.20 -22.47
N ALA A 488 -10.39 -2.11 -22.34
CA ALA A 488 -9.68 -0.85 -22.34
C ALA A 488 -9.41 -0.36 -23.77
N HIS A 489 -9.36 0.94 -23.94
CA HIS A 489 -8.95 1.63 -25.18
C HIS A 489 -8.45 3.05 -24.86
N LYS A 490 -7.82 3.70 -25.87
CA LYS A 490 -7.38 5.10 -25.81
C LYS A 490 -8.47 6.00 -26.31
#